data_cb156b45a51cb0549c37d419fb7984d4
#
_entry.id   cb156b45a51cb0549c37d419fb7984d4
#
_cell.length_a   1.000
_cell.length_b   1.000
_cell.length_c   1.000
_cell.angle_alpha   90.00
_cell.angle_beta   90.00
_cell.angle_gamma   90.00
#
_symmetry.space_group_name_H-M   'P 1'
#
loop_
_entity.id
_entity.type
_entity.pdbx_description
1 polymer ?
#
loop_
_entity_poly.entity_id
_entity_poly.type
_entity_poly.pdbx_seq_one_letter_code
_entity_poly.pdbx_strand_id
1 'polypeptide(L)'
;MKSSPKSVVVCGAGIVGLSCAYYLARDGWDVTVIERNLEGADSCAQGSAGYVSPSHVIPVAAPGMVWKGLKWMMSSRSPFYIKPRLDADLLRWGWLFAKSCTPAHTERAAPVLRDLCLEGRRLFVELAGETGNAFELRQEGLLNLCRTQEGLDHEAHGLAAIANRLGVEARVLDAKETAALEPGAKLDIAGSVYFPVDAHLTPRKLMPALLGLVRARSVQFKWNTAVTGWRVENGRIAAVRTSAGEFAADDYVLAGGSWAPEMTAGLRMRLPMQAGKGYSLTLDNPRVRLTKPMILTERRVAVTPMGDQLRFGGTMEIAGHRDHVRPERIEQIIAGARDFLPEFTAADFAGIKPWFGYRPVTPDGLPYIGRFGAHANLIAACGHAMLGVTMAPITGLLVSEILGGKKPSVPLELLSPDRFG
;
A
#
# COMPACT_ATOMS: atom_id res chain seq x y z
N MET A 1 12.07 -41.41 2.24
CA MET A 1 10.66 -40.91 2.27
C MET A 1 10.74 -39.39 2.16
N LYS A 2 10.17 -38.77 1.12
CA LYS A 2 10.04 -37.31 1.11
C LYS A 2 9.07 -36.96 2.22
N SER A 3 9.48 -36.13 3.18
CA SER A 3 8.57 -35.59 4.18
C SER A 3 7.39 -34.88 3.47
N SER A 4 6.18 -35.06 3.97
CA SER A 4 5.02 -34.31 3.46
C SER A 4 5.37 -32.81 3.42
N PRO A 5 4.93 -32.08 2.39
CA PRO A 5 5.15 -30.63 2.34
C PRO A 5 4.56 -30.00 3.60
N LYS A 6 5.27 -29.01 4.15
CA LYS A 6 4.74 -28.23 5.27
C LYS A 6 3.52 -27.45 4.81
N SER A 7 2.52 -27.37 5.67
CA SER A 7 1.27 -26.68 5.41
C SER A 7 1.26 -25.25 5.96
N VAL A 8 0.62 -24.34 5.23
CA VAL A 8 0.46 -22.95 5.68
C VAL A 8 -0.92 -22.41 5.34
N VAL A 9 -1.53 -21.71 6.29
CA VAL A 9 -2.77 -20.97 6.06
C VAL A 9 -2.47 -19.48 5.94
N VAL A 10 -2.85 -18.87 4.80
CA VAL A 10 -2.77 -17.44 4.57
C VAL A 10 -4.14 -16.81 4.84
N CYS A 11 -4.22 -15.93 5.83
CA CYS A 11 -5.46 -15.27 6.23
C CYS A 11 -5.61 -13.91 5.51
N GLY A 12 -6.34 -13.90 4.42
CA GLY A 12 -6.62 -12.77 3.53
C GLY A 12 -6.13 -12.99 2.10
N ALA A 13 -7.01 -12.76 1.10
CA ALA A 13 -6.71 -12.82 -0.34
C ALA A 13 -6.53 -11.44 -0.99
N GLY A 14 -6.13 -10.43 -0.21
CA GLY A 14 -5.64 -9.17 -0.74
C GLY A 14 -4.31 -9.34 -1.47
N ILE A 15 -3.79 -8.26 -2.09
CA ILE A 15 -2.56 -8.33 -2.89
C ILE A 15 -1.37 -8.91 -2.11
N VAL A 16 -1.23 -8.60 -0.81
CA VAL A 16 -0.15 -9.14 0.04
C VAL A 16 -0.36 -10.62 0.31
N GLY A 17 -1.59 -11.04 0.64
CA GLY A 17 -1.90 -12.45 0.89
C GLY A 17 -1.70 -13.32 -0.35
N LEU A 18 -2.15 -12.86 -1.53
CA LEU A 18 -1.90 -13.55 -2.80
C LEU A 18 -0.41 -13.61 -3.13
N SER A 19 0.36 -12.55 -2.85
CA SER A 19 1.82 -12.58 -3.02
C SER A 19 2.47 -13.59 -2.08
N CYS A 20 2.07 -13.65 -0.80
CA CYS A 20 2.54 -14.69 0.12
C CYS A 20 2.21 -16.08 -0.40
N ALA A 21 0.97 -16.32 -0.82
CA ALA A 21 0.54 -17.61 -1.36
C ALA A 21 1.35 -18.02 -2.61
N TYR A 22 1.63 -17.06 -3.51
CA TYR A 22 2.43 -17.29 -4.70
C TYR A 22 3.85 -17.77 -4.36
N TYR A 23 4.57 -17.03 -3.52
CA TYR A 23 5.96 -17.36 -3.20
C TYR A 23 6.08 -18.63 -2.35
N LEU A 24 5.15 -18.85 -1.41
CA LEU A 24 5.09 -20.08 -0.61
C LEU A 24 4.82 -21.31 -1.48
N ALA A 25 3.82 -21.26 -2.36
CA ALA A 25 3.52 -22.36 -3.28
C ALA A 25 4.67 -22.62 -4.27
N ARG A 26 5.33 -21.56 -4.76
CA ARG A 26 6.53 -21.67 -5.60
C ARG A 26 7.67 -22.41 -4.86
N ASP A 27 7.81 -22.20 -3.56
CA ASP A 27 8.83 -22.83 -2.73
C ASP A 27 8.37 -24.21 -2.16
N GLY A 28 7.23 -24.74 -2.65
CA GLY A 28 6.76 -26.11 -2.37
C GLY A 28 5.93 -26.31 -1.11
N TRP A 29 5.36 -25.24 -0.55
CA TRP A 29 4.43 -25.32 0.60
C TRP A 29 3.03 -25.75 0.13
N ASP A 30 2.32 -26.50 0.98
CA ASP A 30 0.88 -26.75 0.83
C ASP A 30 0.13 -25.53 1.39
N VAL A 31 -0.44 -24.72 0.49
CA VAL A 31 -1.01 -23.41 0.83
C VAL A 31 -2.53 -23.42 0.78
N THR A 32 -3.17 -22.98 1.84
CA THR A 32 -4.60 -22.66 1.88
C THR A 32 -4.78 -21.17 2.14
N VAL A 33 -5.51 -20.47 1.28
CA VAL A 33 -5.89 -19.07 1.45
C VAL A 33 -7.32 -18.97 1.96
N ILE A 34 -7.52 -18.25 3.06
CA ILE A 34 -8.85 -17.98 3.64
C ILE A 34 -9.20 -16.52 3.40
N GLU A 35 -10.37 -16.27 2.79
CA GLU A 35 -10.86 -14.91 2.49
C GLU A 35 -12.33 -14.76 2.91
N ARG A 36 -12.63 -13.68 3.64
CA ARG A 36 -13.99 -13.40 4.13
C ARG A 36 -14.98 -13.01 3.03
N ASN A 37 -14.48 -12.43 1.94
CA ASN A 37 -15.31 -12.02 0.81
C ASN A 37 -15.47 -13.15 -0.22
N LEU A 38 -16.44 -12.97 -1.11
CA LEU A 38 -16.57 -13.81 -2.28
C LEU A 38 -15.39 -13.58 -3.22
N GLU A 39 -15.15 -14.56 -4.09
CA GLU A 39 -14.18 -14.41 -5.16
C GLU A 39 -14.53 -13.23 -6.08
N GLY A 40 -13.51 -12.47 -6.49
CA GLY A 40 -13.69 -11.30 -7.34
C GLY A 40 -14.16 -10.03 -6.62
N ALA A 41 -14.41 -10.09 -5.30
CA ALA A 41 -14.74 -8.90 -4.54
C ALA A 41 -13.58 -7.89 -4.54
N ASP A 42 -13.92 -6.61 -4.55
CA ASP A 42 -12.94 -5.53 -4.55
C ASP A 42 -12.04 -5.56 -3.29
N SER A 43 -10.75 -5.46 -3.49
CA SER A 43 -9.76 -5.28 -2.44
C SER A 43 -9.22 -3.85 -2.44
N CYS A 44 -8.54 -3.46 -1.36
CA CYS A 44 -7.92 -2.13 -1.26
C CYS A 44 -6.93 -1.85 -2.41
N ALA A 45 -6.33 -2.87 -2.99
CA ALA A 45 -5.40 -2.72 -4.11
C ALA A 45 -6.08 -2.27 -5.41
N GLN A 46 -7.30 -2.77 -5.71
CA GLN A 46 -7.96 -2.57 -7.02
C GLN A 46 -8.30 -1.12 -7.32
N GLY A 47 -8.59 -0.30 -6.29
CA GLY A 47 -8.83 1.14 -6.47
C GLY A 47 -7.64 2.02 -6.12
N SER A 48 -6.46 1.45 -5.88
CA SER A 48 -5.23 2.21 -5.63
C SER A 48 -4.75 2.96 -6.86
N ALA A 49 -3.78 3.87 -6.66
CA ALA A 49 -3.13 4.58 -7.75
C ALA A 49 -2.28 3.68 -8.68
N GLY A 50 -2.03 2.43 -8.30
CA GLY A 50 -1.25 1.51 -9.13
C GLY A 50 0.24 1.85 -9.21
N TYR A 51 0.76 2.66 -8.31
CA TYR A 51 2.18 3.01 -8.28
C TYR A 51 3.03 1.83 -7.80
N VAL A 52 4.17 1.69 -8.44
CA VAL A 52 5.31 0.89 -8.01
C VAL A 52 6.45 1.87 -7.81
N SER A 53 6.59 2.40 -6.59
CA SER A 53 7.30 3.67 -6.32
C SER A 53 8.47 3.50 -5.35
N PRO A 54 9.67 3.13 -5.82
CA PRO A 54 10.90 3.20 -5.03
C PRO A 54 11.26 4.60 -4.51
N SER A 55 10.71 5.66 -5.11
CA SER A 55 10.91 7.05 -4.68
C SER A 55 10.26 7.38 -3.33
N HIS A 56 9.27 6.60 -2.88
CA HIS A 56 8.55 6.86 -1.63
C HIS A 56 9.35 6.37 -0.40
N VAL A 57 10.54 6.91 -0.22
CA VAL A 57 11.49 6.53 0.84
C VAL A 57 11.22 7.18 2.19
N ILE A 58 10.36 8.21 2.26
CA ILE A 58 10.04 8.91 3.50
C ILE A 58 8.84 8.24 4.17
N PRO A 59 8.96 7.75 5.42
CA PRO A 59 7.82 7.17 6.13
C PRO A 59 6.73 8.22 6.38
N VAL A 60 5.48 7.77 6.52
CA VAL A 60 4.34 8.67 6.84
C VAL A 60 4.58 9.41 8.16
N ALA A 61 5.24 8.76 9.12
CA ALA A 61 5.64 9.35 10.39
C ALA A 61 6.97 10.11 10.24
N ALA A 62 6.94 11.26 9.57
CA ALA A 62 8.10 12.13 9.37
C ALA A 62 8.05 13.37 10.28
N PRO A 63 9.18 14.06 10.50
CA PRO A 63 9.23 15.30 11.28
C PRO A 63 8.21 16.34 10.81
N GLY A 64 7.54 17.00 11.77
CA GLY A 64 6.52 18.01 11.48
C GLY A 64 5.14 17.47 11.11
N MET A 65 4.97 16.16 10.89
CA MET A 65 3.69 15.59 10.46
C MET A 65 2.58 15.70 11.51
N VAL A 66 2.92 15.68 12.80
CA VAL A 66 1.94 15.91 13.88
C VAL A 66 1.34 17.31 13.75
N TRP A 67 2.18 18.34 13.61
CA TRP A 67 1.73 19.72 13.47
C TRP A 67 0.98 19.97 12.16
N LYS A 68 1.47 19.43 11.05
CA LYS A 68 0.76 19.47 9.77
C LYS A 68 -0.61 18.78 9.88
N GLY A 69 -0.68 17.63 10.53
CA GLY A 69 -1.92 16.89 10.77
C GLY A 69 -2.94 17.70 11.58
N LEU A 70 -2.52 18.34 12.68
CA LEU A 70 -3.39 19.21 13.49
C LEU A 70 -3.91 20.40 12.68
N LYS A 71 -3.04 21.07 11.93
CA LYS A 71 -3.44 22.17 11.02
C LYS A 71 -4.44 21.71 9.97
N TRP A 72 -4.24 20.53 9.41
CA TRP A 72 -5.16 19.96 8.43
C TRP A 72 -6.52 19.58 9.01
N MET A 73 -6.59 19.15 10.26
CA MET A 73 -7.86 18.85 10.93
C MET A 73 -8.77 20.07 11.09
N MET A 74 -8.20 21.28 11.08
CA MET A 74 -8.96 22.53 11.18
C MET A 74 -9.65 22.96 9.86
N SER A 75 -9.36 22.27 8.75
CA SER A 75 -9.92 22.58 7.44
C SER A 75 -10.71 21.40 6.86
N SER A 76 -11.96 21.63 6.48
CA SER A 76 -12.78 20.65 5.77
C SER A 76 -12.20 20.30 4.38
N ARG A 77 -11.37 21.20 3.84
CA ARG A 77 -10.71 21.06 2.53
C ARG A 77 -9.34 20.40 2.61
N SER A 78 -8.95 19.85 3.77
CA SER A 78 -7.66 19.18 3.93
C SER A 78 -7.63 17.82 3.25
N PRO A 79 -6.49 17.37 2.66
CA PRO A 79 -6.34 16.03 2.12
C PRO A 79 -6.29 14.93 3.21
N PHE A 80 -6.16 15.32 4.48
CA PHE A 80 -6.07 14.43 5.63
C PHE A 80 -7.09 14.80 6.70
N TYR A 81 -7.72 13.77 7.30
CA TYR A 81 -8.69 13.97 8.37
C TYR A 81 -8.65 12.80 9.36
N ILE A 82 -8.65 13.11 10.64
CA ILE A 82 -8.90 12.15 11.72
C ILE A 82 -10.23 12.49 12.35
N LYS A 83 -11.18 11.54 12.35
CA LYS A 83 -12.46 11.71 13.05
C LYS A 83 -12.21 11.63 14.56
N PRO A 84 -12.46 12.69 15.34
CA PRO A 84 -12.37 12.63 16.79
C PRO A 84 -13.31 11.54 17.34
N ARG A 85 -12.76 10.64 18.15
CA ARG A 85 -13.52 9.60 18.85
C ARG A 85 -12.78 9.17 20.11
N LEU A 86 -13.51 8.79 21.14
CA LEU A 86 -12.98 8.17 22.35
C LEU A 86 -12.70 6.69 22.07
N ASP A 87 -11.50 6.38 21.63
CA ASP A 87 -11.07 5.08 21.17
C ASP A 87 -9.62 4.89 21.63
N ALA A 88 -9.41 3.93 22.54
CA ALA A 88 -8.12 3.67 23.16
C ALA A 88 -7.04 3.28 22.13
N ASP A 89 -7.44 2.55 21.07
CA ASP A 89 -6.51 2.13 20.02
C ASP A 89 -6.10 3.32 19.14
N LEU A 90 -7.03 4.26 18.86
CA LEU A 90 -6.71 5.51 18.17
C LEU A 90 -5.78 6.39 19.01
N LEU A 91 -6.03 6.52 20.31
CA LEU A 91 -5.18 7.31 21.20
C LEU A 91 -3.77 6.72 21.32
N ARG A 92 -3.67 5.40 21.48
CA ARG A 92 -2.39 4.68 21.50
C ARG A 92 -1.65 4.84 20.17
N TRP A 93 -2.34 4.62 19.04
CA TRP A 93 -1.78 4.80 17.71
C TRP A 93 -1.25 6.23 17.52
N GLY A 94 -2.05 7.25 17.89
CA GLY A 94 -1.67 8.66 17.78
C GLY A 94 -0.43 9.00 18.60
N TRP A 95 -0.32 8.48 19.82
CA TRP A 95 0.85 8.65 20.68
C TRP A 95 2.09 7.98 20.08
N LEU A 96 1.98 6.75 19.59
CA LEU A 96 3.07 6.05 18.91
C LEU A 96 3.49 6.76 17.62
N PHE A 97 2.52 7.26 16.84
CA PHE A 97 2.78 8.06 15.65
C PHE A 97 3.56 9.33 16.00
N ALA A 98 3.16 10.06 17.04
CA ALA A 98 3.86 11.26 17.47
C ALA A 98 5.30 10.95 17.90
N LYS A 99 5.53 9.85 18.63
CA LYS A 99 6.87 9.38 19.00
C LYS A 99 7.73 9.00 17.80
N SER A 100 7.11 8.51 16.73
CA SER A 100 7.82 8.12 15.51
C SER A 100 8.14 9.29 14.58
N CYS A 101 7.50 10.47 14.76
CA CYS A 101 7.73 11.66 13.93
C CYS A 101 9.05 12.37 14.25
N THR A 102 10.17 11.68 14.15
CA THR A 102 11.53 12.19 14.48
C THR A 102 12.49 12.02 13.31
N PRO A 103 13.53 12.90 13.20
CA PRO A 103 14.60 12.73 12.21
C PRO A 103 15.29 11.37 12.32
N ALA A 104 15.62 10.92 13.52
CA ALA A 104 16.27 9.64 13.77
C ALA A 104 15.44 8.44 13.30
N HIS A 105 14.10 8.51 13.40
CA HIS A 105 13.24 7.48 12.83
C HIS A 105 13.30 7.50 11.30
N THR A 106 13.19 8.68 10.68
CA THR A 106 13.26 8.82 9.22
C THR A 106 14.59 8.29 8.68
N GLU A 107 15.71 8.62 9.30
CA GLU A 107 17.04 8.14 8.89
C GLU A 107 17.16 6.62 8.93
N ARG A 108 16.57 5.96 9.93
CA ARG A 108 16.59 4.49 10.04
C ARG A 108 15.57 3.81 9.11
N ALA A 109 14.40 4.40 8.94
CA ALA A 109 13.31 3.81 8.16
C ALA A 109 13.48 3.96 6.66
N ALA A 110 14.06 5.08 6.20
CA ALA A 110 14.15 5.40 4.78
C ALA A 110 14.98 4.37 3.97
N PRO A 111 16.14 3.87 4.43
CA PRO A 111 16.86 2.80 3.72
C PRO A 111 16.04 1.51 3.61
N VAL A 112 15.31 1.13 4.66
CA VAL A 112 14.47 -0.08 4.67
C VAL A 112 13.31 0.06 3.67
N LEU A 113 12.65 1.23 3.64
CA LEU A 113 11.59 1.52 2.66
C LEU A 113 12.13 1.48 1.23
N ARG A 114 13.30 2.09 1.00
CA ARG A 114 14.00 2.03 -0.31
C ARG A 114 14.21 0.59 -0.75
N ASP A 115 14.79 -0.24 0.10
CA ASP A 115 15.16 -1.61 -0.24
C ASP A 115 13.91 -2.46 -0.51
N LEU A 116 12.87 -2.35 0.33
CA LEU A 116 11.59 -2.99 0.09
C LEU A 116 10.95 -2.57 -1.24
N CYS A 117 11.00 -1.28 -1.57
CA CYS A 117 10.35 -0.78 -2.78
C CYS A 117 11.14 -1.10 -4.05
N LEU A 118 12.49 -1.06 -4.00
CA LEU A 118 13.35 -1.47 -5.13
C LEU A 118 13.19 -2.96 -5.42
N GLU A 119 13.24 -3.81 -4.39
CA GLU A 119 13.02 -5.25 -4.56
C GLU A 119 11.58 -5.54 -5.01
N GLY A 120 10.59 -4.85 -4.46
CA GLY A 120 9.21 -4.96 -4.91
C GLY A 120 9.06 -4.65 -6.40
N ARG A 121 9.71 -3.58 -6.88
CA ARG A 121 9.75 -3.22 -8.30
C ARG A 121 10.43 -4.29 -9.15
N ARG A 122 11.59 -4.79 -8.71
CA ARG A 122 12.31 -5.86 -9.42
C ARG A 122 11.42 -7.09 -9.59
N LEU A 123 10.75 -7.51 -8.51
CA LEU A 123 9.84 -8.66 -8.53
C LEU A 123 8.59 -8.40 -9.39
N PHE A 124 8.09 -7.18 -9.50
CA PHE A 124 7.03 -6.85 -10.45
C PHE A 124 7.47 -7.00 -11.90
N VAL A 125 8.70 -6.68 -12.24
CA VAL A 125 9.25 -6.91 -13.60
C VAL A 125 9.29 -8.42 -13.90
N GLU A 126 9.68 -9.25 -12.94
CA GLU A 126 9.66 -10.71 -13.08
C GLU A 126 8.23 -11.24 -13.28
N LEU A 127 7.28 -10.80 -12.43
CA LEU A 127 5.87 -11.18 -12.56
C LEU A 127 5.25 -10.71 -13.88
N ALA A 128 5.65 -9.55 -14.38
CA ALA A 128 5.22 -9.06 -15.69
C ALA A 128 5.72 -10.00 -16.79
N GLY A 129 6.97 -10.43 -16.74
CA GLY A 129 7.51 -11.43 -17.66
C GLY A 129 6.74 -12.77 -17.61
N GLU A 130 6.44 -13.28 -16.40
CA GLU A 130 5.73 -14.54 -16.22
C GLU A 130 4.27 -14.49 -16.70
N THR A 131 3.62 -13.33 -16.62
CA THR A 131 2.22 -13.14 -17.03
C THR A 131 2.04 -12.57 -18.45
N GLY A 132 3.12 -12.37 -19.21
CA GLY A 132 3.05 -11.63 -20.48
C GLY A 132 2.61 -10.17 -20.28
N ASN A 133 2.93 -9.57 -19.13
CA ASN A 133 2.53 -8.23 -18.71
C ASN A 133 1.01 -7.99 -18.67
N ALA A 134 0.26 -8.99 -18.25
CA ALA A 134 -1.20 -8.95 -18.20
C ALA A 134 -1.78 -7.81 -17.35
N PHE A 135 -0.96 -7.20 -16.47
CA PHE A 135 -1.37 -6.09 -15.60
C PHE A 135 -0.78 -4.73 -16.03
N GLU A 136 -0.22 -4.65 -17.23
CA GLU A 136 0.23 -3.42 -17.87
C GLU A 136 1.25 -2.65 -17.02
N LEU A 137 2.28 -3.34 -16.52
CA LEU A 137 3.41 -2.66 -15.86
C LEU A 137 4.12 -1.75 -16.87
N ARG A 138 4.21 -0.46 -16.54
CA ARG A 138 4.91 0.55 -17.32
C ARG A 138 6.00 1.21 -16.48
N GLN A 139 7.21 1.28 -17.01
CA GLN A 139 8.40 1.83 -16.36
C GLN A 139 8.71 3.23 -16.89
N GLU A 140 7.73 4.14 -16.75
CA GLU A 140 7.76 5.48 -17.32
C GLU A 140 8.19 6.56 -16.30
N GLY A 141 8.59 6.15 -15.11
CA GLY A 141 8.88 7.06 -14.00
C GLY A 141 7.60 7.63 -13.37
N LEU A 142 7.79 8.59 -12.45
CA LEU A 142 6.74 9.33 -11.75
C LEU A 142 7.10 10.81 -11.67
N LEU A 143 6.14 11.70 -11.90
CA LEU A 143 6.26 13.14 -11.78
C LEU A 143 5.58 13.65 -10.50
N ASN A 144 6.33 14.24 -9.57
CA ASN A 144 5.76 15.04 -8.49
C ASN A 144 5.61 16.47 -8.98
N LEU A 145 4.41 16.84 -9.42
CA LEU A 145 4.13 18.17 -9.95
C LEU A 145 3.98 19.17 -8.81
N CYS A 146 4.64 20.33 -8.92
CA CYS A 146 4.55 21.43 -7.97
C CYS A 146 4.00 22.67 -8.67
N ARG A 147 2.90 23.20 -8.14
CA ARG A 147 2.23 24.35 -8.74
C ARG A 147 2.92 25.66 -8.41
N THR A 148 3.57 25.73 -7.26
CA THR A 148 4.25 26.93 -6.78
C THR A 148 5.76 26.71 -6.72
N GLN A 149 6.54 27.81 -6.84
CA GLN A 149 7.99 27.72 -6.66
C GLN A 149 8.35 27.25 -5.26
N GLU A 150 7.65 27.74 -4.22
CA GLU A 150 7.84 27.26 -2.83
C GLU A 150 7.62 25.75 -2.69
N GLY A 151 6.59 25.22 -3.35
CA GLY A 151 6.31 23.77 -3.42
C GLY A 151 7.45 23.00 -4.09
N LEU A 152 7.97 23.51 -5.20
CA LEU A 152 9.09 22.90 -5.94
C LEU A 152 10.37 22.91 -5.08
N ASP A 153 10.69 24.03 -4.45
CA ASP A 153 11.86 24.15 -3.60
C ASP A 153 11.76 23.21 -2.37
N HIS A 154 10.56 23.07 -1.80
CA HIS A 154 10.30 22.13 -0.69
C HIS A 154 10.51 20.67 -1.12
N GLU A 155 10.00 20.26 -2.28
CA GLU A 155 10.19 18.89 -2.79
C GLU A 155 11.65 18.65 -3.20
N ALA A 156 12.31 19.63 -3.80
CA ALA A 156 13.71 19.53 -4.23
C ALA A 156 14.65 19.34 -3.02
N HIS A 157 14.54 20.19 -2.00
CA HIS A 157 15.38 20.13 -0.79
C HIS A 157 14.94 19.03 0.20
N GLY A 158 13.69 18.58 0.10
CA GLY A 158 13.11 17.51 0.92
C GLY A 158 13.27 16.13 0.28
N LEU A 159 12.23 15.69 -0.40
CA LEU A 159 12.14 14.32 -0.92
C LEU A 159 13.24 14.00 -1.94
N ALA A 160 13.50 14.89 -2.92
CA ALA A 160 14.49 14.63 -3.96
C ALA A 160 15.91 14.52 -3.39
N ALA A 161 16.29 15.42 -2.46
CA ALA A 161 17.59 15.37 -1.81
C ALA A 161 17.78 14.09 -0.97
N ILE A 162 16.74 13.64 -0.27
CA ILE A 162 16.78 12.39 0.50
C ILE A 162 16.86 11.18 -0.43
N ALA A 163 16.05 11.14 -1.48
CA ALA A 163 16.07 10.06 -2.47
C ALA A 163 17.46 9.91 -3.11
N ASN A 164 18.05 11.02 -3.60
CA ASN A 164 19.38 11.02 -4.20
C ASN A 164 20.47 10.55 -3.23
N ARG A 165 20.43 10.97 -1.95
CA ARG A 165 21.36 10.47 -0.93
C ARG A 165 21.24 8.95 -0.70
N LEU A 166 20.06 8.41 -0.89
CA LEU A 166 19.78 6.97 -0.78
C LEU A 166 20.03 6.19 -2.08
N GLY A 167 20.53 6.85 -3.13
CA GLY A 167 20.78 6.22 -4.43
C GLY A 167 19.53 6.01 -5.28
N VAL A 168 18.42 6.68 -4.96
CA VAL A 168 17.21 6.72 -5.78
C VAL A 168 17.22 8.02 -6.57
N GLU A 169 17.42 7.91 -7.89
CA GLU A 169 17.54 9.07 -8.75
C GLU A 169 16.29 9.95 -8.73
N ALA A 170 16.50 11.25 -8.47
CA ALA A 170 15.46 12.28 -8.50
C ALA A 170 16.00 13.51 -9.26
N ARG A 171 15.26 13.96 -10.25
CA ARG A 171 15.61 15.12 -11.08
C ARG A 171 14.61 16.25 -10.83
N VAL A 172 15.09 17.44 -10.49
CA VAL A 172 14.27 18.64 -10.40
C VAL A 172 14.19 19.24 -11.79
N LEU A 173 12.98 19.45 -12.28
CA LEU A 173 12.69 19.93 -13.63
C LEU A 173 11.87 21.22 -13.56
N ASP A 174 12.14 22.16 -14.44
CA ASP A 174 11.28 23.33 -14.64
C ASP A 174 9.96 22.96 -15.37
N ALA A 175 9.08 23.95 -15.54
CA ALA A 175 7.79 23.72 -16.19
C ALA A 175 7.93 23.30 -17.66
N LYS A 176 8.94 23.81 -18.39
CA LYS A 176 9.19 23.48 -19.78
C LYS A 176 9.75 22.08 -19.96
N GLU A 177 10.71 21.70 -19.13
CA GLU A 177 11.27 20.34 -19.09
C GLU A 177 10.21 19.32 -18.72
N THR A 178 9.36 19.66 -17.74
CA THR A 178 8.23 18.80 -17.33
C THR A 178 7.22 18.61 -18.47
N ALA A 179 6.85 19.69 -19.17
CA ALA A 179 5.95 19.63 -20.33
C ALA A 179 6.53 18.80 -21.48
N ALA A 180 7.85 18.79 -21.67
CA ALA A 180 8.51 17.96 -22.67
C ALA A 180 8.40 16.45 -22.34
N LEU A 181 8.34 16.08 -21.04
CA LEU A 181 8.11 14.69 -20.60
C LEU A 181 6.64 14.25 -20.68
N GLU A 182 5.69 15.20 -20.64
CA GLU A 182 4.25 14.95 -20.72
C GLU A 182 3.59 15.90 -21.71
N PRO A 183 3.86 15.73 -23.02
CA PRO A 183 3.36 16.65 -24.07
C PRO A 183 1.85 16.51 -24.33
N GLY A 184 1.21 15.47 -23.78
CA GLY A 184 -0.22 15.16 -23.97
C GLY A 184 -1.17 16.05 -23.16
N ALA A 185 -0.67 16.92 -22.27
CA ALA A 185 -1.52 17.74 -21.41
C ALA A 185 -0.89 19.11 -21.12
N LYS A 186 -1.76 20.10 -20.91
CA LYS A 186 -1.35 21.39 -20.34
C LYS A 186 -1.20 21.28 -18.83
N LEU A 187 -0.08 21.73 -18.30
CA LEU A 187 0.25 21.70 -16.88
C LEU A 187 0.31 23.14 -16.34
N ASP A 188 -0.41 23.42 -15.25
CA ASP A 188 -0.31 24.68 -14.48
C ASP A 188 0.62 24.47 -13.28
N ILE A 189 1.92 24.56 -13.52
CA ILE A 189 2.98 24.21 -12.57
C ILE A 189 4.16 25.17 -12.65
N ALA A 190 4.91 25.28 -11.54
CA ALA A 190 6.24 25.89 -11.53
C ALA A 190 7.32 24.89 -12.00
N GLY A 191 7.11 23.59 -11.77
CA GLY A 191 8.01 22.52 -12.16
C GLY A 191 7.62 21.18 -11.53
N SER A 192 8.55 20.23 -11.55
CA SER A 192 8.33 18.90 -10.96
C SER A 192 9.63 18.29 -10.41
N VAL A 193 9.45 17.24 -9.60
CA VAL A 193 10.52 16.27 -9.33
C VAL A 193 10.18 14.99 -10.07
N TYR A 194 11.05 14.55 -10.95
CA TYR A 194 10.91 13.33 -11.74
C TYR A 194 11.73 12.20 -11.14
N PHE A 195 11.10 11.06 -10.96
CA PHE A 195 11.71 9.82 -10.46
C PHE A 195 11.71 8.76 -11.57
N PRO A 196 12.79 8.59 -12.33
CA PRO A 196 12.84 7.64 -13.46
C PRO A 196 12.71 6.18 -13.04
N VAL A 197 13.08 5.86 -11.81
CA VAL A 197 13.03 4.49 -11.26
C VAL A 197 11.62 3.99 -10.99
N ASP A 198 10.65 4.88 -10.83
CA ASP A 198 9.28 4.53 -10.51
C ASP A 198 8.56 3.92 -11.71
N ALA A 199 7.51 3.19 -11.43
CA ALA A 199 6.66 2.53 -12.41
C ALA A 199 5.19 2.63 -11.98
N HIS A 200 4.29 2.21 -12.86
CA HIS A 200 2.87 2.06 -12.54
C HIS A 200 2.29 0.85 -13.25
N LEU A 201 1.12 0.44 -12.82
CA LEU A 201 0.40 -0.71 -13.34
C LEU A 201 -1.12 -0.50 -13.22
N THR A 202 -1.90 -1.35 -13.87
CA THR A 202 -3.36 -1.36 -13.78
C THR A 202 -3.82 -2.33 -12.68
N PRO A 203 -4.18 -1.85 -11.46
CA PRO A 203 -4.47 -2.74 -10.32
C PRO A 203 -5.63 -3.70 -10.55
N ARG A 204 -6.66 -3.29 -11.32
CA ARG A 204 -7.79 -4.16 -11.67
C ARG A 204 -7.38 -5.34 -12.55
N LYS A 205 -6.30 -5.22 -13.31
CA LYS A 205 -5.70 -6.31 -14.10
C LYS A 205 -4.71 -7.13 -13.29
N LEU A 206 -4.00 -6.50 -12.34
CA LEU A 206 -3.03 -7.17 -11.48
C LEU A 206 -3.67 -8.26 -10.62
N MET A 207 -4.79 -7.97 -9.95
CA MET A 207 -5.39 -8.91 -9.02
C MET A 207 -5.82 -10.23 -9.69
N PRO A 208 -6.52 -10.24 -10.84
CA PRO A 208 -6.80 -11.47 -11.57
C PRO A 208 -5.55 -12.19 -12.08
N ALA A 209 -4.55 -11.45 -12.57
CA ALA A 209 -3.31 -12.05 -13.04
C ALA A 209 -2.57 -12.78 -11.90
N LEU A 210 -2.44 -12.14 -10.74
CA LEU A 210 -1.81 -12.75 -9.57
C LEU A 210 -2.61 -13.96 -9.06
N LEU A 211 -3.94 -13.86 -9.01
CA LEU A 211 -4.81 -14.99 -8.65
C LEU A 211 -4.62 -16.18 -9.61
N GLY A 212 -4.51 -15.92 -10.92
CA GLY A 212 -4.20 -16.93 -11.93
C GLY A 212 -2.88 -17.65 -11.67
N LEU A 213 -1.81 -16.90 -11.35
CA LEU A 213 -0.50 -17.47 -10.99
C LEU A 213 -0.57 -18.34 -9.73
N VAL A 214 -1.32 -17.92 -8.72
CA VAL A 214 -1.50 -18.67 -7.48
C VAL A 214 -2.28 -19.95 -7.73
N ARG A 215 -3.34 -19.91 -8.51
CA ARG A 215 -4.15 -21.09 -8.88
C ARG A 215 -3.36 -22.14 -9.68
N ALA A 216 -2.52 -21.68 -10.61
CA ALA A 216 -1.66 -22.58 -11.39
C ALA A 216 -0.69 -23.40 -10.52
N ARG A 217 -0.53 -23.05 -9.24
CA ARG A 217 0.32 -23.72 -8.23
C ARG A 217 -0.46 -24.57 -7.22
N SER A 218 -1.70 -24.95 -7.56
CA SER A 218 -2.57 -25.83 -6.74
C SER A 218 -2.88 -25.29 -5.34
N VAL A 219 -2.82 -23.98 -5.12
CA VAL A 219 -3.23 -23.34 -3.88
C VAL A 219 -4.73 -23.50 -3.67
N GLN A 220 -5.14 -23.89 -2.47
CA GLN A 220 -6.54 -24.01 -2.10
C GLN A 220 -7.11 -22.67 -1.65
N PHE A 221 -8.35 -22.37 -2.03
CA PHE A 221 -9.07 -21.15 -1.60
C PHE A 221 -10.33 -21.49 -0.81
N LYS A 222 -10.51 -20.80 0.30
CA LYS A 222 -11.74 -20.81 1.13
C LYS A 222 -12.32 -19.40 1.11
N TRP A 223 -13.12 -19.14 0.08
CA TRP A 223 -13.86 -17.88 -0.07
C TRP A 223 -15.05 -17.81 0.86
N ASN A 224 -15.57 -16.61 1.13
CA ASN A 224 -16.69 -16.35 2.04
C ASN A 224 -16.46 -16.96 3.43
N THR A 225 -15.21 -16.96 3.89
CA THR A 225 -14.75 -17.59 5.12
C THR A 225 -14.01 -16.58 5.96
N ALA A 226 -14.70 -16.03 6.97
CA ALA A 226 -14.13 -14.99 7.85
C ALA A 226 -13.34 -15.64 9.00
N VAL A 227 -12.14 -15.13 9.27
CA VAL A 227 -11.40 -15.48 10.49
C VAL A 227 -12.12 -14.90 11.70
N THR A 228 -12.43 -15.75 12.68
CA THR A 228 -13.16 -15.38 13.91
C THR A 228 -12.31 -15.54 15.18
N GLY A 229 -11.15 -16.19 15.08
CA GLY A 229 -10.24 -16.38 16.22
C GLY A 229 -9.21 -17.46 15.96
N TRP A 230 -8.63 -17.94 17.04
CA TRP A 230 -7.53 -18.89 17.01
C TRP A 230 -7.69 -19.94 18.10
N ARG A 231 -7.26 -21.16 17.83
CA ARG A 231 -7.07 -22.18 18.85
C ARG A 231 -5.57 -22.28 19.14
N VAL A 232 -5.22 -22.03 20.39
CA VAL A 232 -3.83 -22.05 20.86
C VAL A 232 -3.62 -23.25 21.77
N GLU A 233 -2.57 -24.01 21.52
CA GLU A 233 -2.16 -25.16 22.32
C GLU A 233 -0.65 -25.07 22.59
N ASN A 234 -0.24 -25.19 23.84
CA ASN A 234 1.18 -25.14 24.23
C ASN A 234 1.95 -23.93 23.67
N GLY A 235 1.32 -22.74 23.62
CA GLY A 235 1.93 -21.50 23.11
C GLY A 235 2.02 -21.39 21.57
N ARG A 236 1.52 -22.38 20.83
CA ARG A 236 1.47 -22.36 19.36
C ARG A 236 0.03 -22.27 18.87
N ILE A 237 -0.14 -21.67 17.70
CA ILE A 237 -1.42 -21.73 16.99
C ILE A 237 -1.61 -23.17 16.49
N ALA A 238 -2.68 -23.84 16.95
CA ALA A 238 -3.07 -25.18 16.52
C ALA A 238 -4.06 -25.13 15.35
N ALA A 239 -4.94 -24.11 15.33
CA ALA A 239 -5.85 -23.87 14.20
C ALA A 239 -6.31 -22.41 14.15
N VAL A 240 -6.63 -21.93 12.95
CA VAL A 240 -7.43 -20.72 12.77
C VAL A 240 -8.91 -21.06 12.81
N ARG A 241 -9.67 -20.35 13.64
CA ARG A 241 -11.15 -20.45 13.69
C ARG A 241 -11.76 -19.52 12.66
N THR A 242 -12.76 -20.02 11.97
CA THR A 242 -13.44 -19.28 10.92
C THR A 242 -14.95 -19.47 10.99
N SER A 243 -15.68 -18.69 10.19
CA SER A 243 -17.13 -18.87 9.99
C SER A 243 -17.51 -20.22 9.37
N ALA A 244 -16.56 -20.96 8.79
CA ALA A 244 -16.77 -22.27 8.14
C ALA A 244 -16.07 -23.43 8.87
N GLY A 245 -15.66 -23.23 10.14
CA GLY A 245 -14.95 -24.24 10.94
C GLY A 245 -13.49 -23.90 11.18
N GLU A 246 -12.71 -24.87 11.63
CA GLU A 246 -11.29 -24.71 11.97
C GLU A 246 -10.40 -25.23 10.85
N PHE A 247 -9.29 -24.53 10.60
CA PHE A 247 -8.24 -24.97 9.67
C PHE A 247 -6.91 -25.08 10.43
N ALA A 248 -6.37 -26.29 10.48
CA ALA A 248 -5.09 -26.59 11.09
C ALA A 248 -3.97 -26.54 10.03
N ALA A 249 -2.80 -26.02 10.41
CA ALA A 249 -1.60 -25.98 9.58
C ALA A 249 -0.35 -25.89 10.47
N ASP A 250 0.83 -26.09 9.88
CA ASP A 250 2.10 -25.93 10.58
C ASP A 250 2.42 -24.46 10.89
N ASP A 251 2.13 -23.58 9.94
CA ASP A 251 2.35 -22.12 10.04
C ASP A 251 1.14 -21.32 9.53
N TYR A 252 1.03 -20.05 9.96
CA TYR A 252 -0.06 -19.14 9.62
C TYR A 252 0.48 -17.78 9.22
N VAL A 253 -0.11 -17.17 8.20
CA VAL A 253 0.25 -15.81 7.72
C VAL A 253 -0.95 -14.89 7.90
N LEU A 254 -0.76 -13.81 8.67
CA LEU A 254 -1.75 -12.77 8.91
C LEU A 254 -1.63 -11.68 7.84
N ALA A 255 -2.45 -11.75 6.78
CA ALA A 255 -2.47 -10.83 5.66
C ALA A 255 -3.80 -10.02 5.55
N GLY A 256 -4.44 -9.76 6.68
CA GLY A 256 -5.77 -9.15 6.80
C GLY A 256 -5.85 -7.65 6.52
N GLY A 257 -4.76 -7.00 6.02
CA GLY A 257 -4.75 -5.57 5.75
C GLY A 257 -5.10 -4.75 6.99
N SER A 258 -6.02 -3.79 6.86
CA SER A 258 -6.46 -2.94 7.99
C SER A 258 -7.31 -3.66 9.04
N TRP A 259 -7.73 -4.90 8.78
CA TRP A 259 -8.46 -5.77 9.74
C TRP A 259 -7.54 -6.70 10.52
N ALA A 260 -6.23 -6.68 10.26
CA ALA A 260 -5.28 -7.52 11.00
C ALA A 260 -5.33 -7.33 12.52
N PRO A 261 -5.52 -6.12 13.09
CA PRO A 261 -5.68 -5.96 14.54
C PRO A 261 -6.89 -6.73 15.11
N GLU A 262 -8.02 -6.72 14.41
CA GLU A 262 -9.23 -7.44 14.81
C GLU A 262 -9.01 -8.96 14.77
N MET A 263 -8.26 -9.44 13.76
CA MET A 263 -7.95 -10.86 13.62
C MET A 263 -7.00 -11.38 14.72
N THR A 264 -6.22 -10.51 15.38
CA THR A 264 -5.37 -10.88 16.52
C THR A 264 -6.09 -10.80 17.87
N ALA A 265 -7.35 -10.40 17.88
CA ALA A 265 -8.15 -10.37 19.10
C ALA A 265 -8.15 -11.76 19.79
N GLY A 266 -7.95 -11.78 21.10
CA GLY A 266 -7.84 -13.02 21.87
C GLY A 266 -6.44 -13.63 21.95
N LEU A 267 -5.47 -13.22 21.14
CA LEU A 267 -4.08 -13.70 21.20
C LEU A 267 -3.19 -12.91 22.17
N ARG A 268 -3.74 -11.96 22.91
CA ARG A 268 -2.99 -11.05 23.81
C ARG A 268 -1.82 -10.31 23.12
N MET A 269 -1.93 -10.13 21.80
CA MET A 269 -1.00 -9.39 20.96
C MET A 269 -1.64 -8.07 20.51
N ARG A 270 -0.81 -7.10 20.23
CA ARG A 270 -1.27 -5.79 19.75
C ARG A 270 -0.55 -5.42 18.48
N LEU A 271 -1.33 -5.11 17.43
CA LEU A 271 -0.84 -4.51 16.19
C LEU A 271 -1.42 -3.11 16.05
N PRO A 272 -0.76 -2.07 16.62
CA PRO A 272 -1.24 -0.70 16.47
C PRO A 272 -1.35 -0.32 15.00
N MET A 273 -2.58 -0.11 14.54
CA MET A 273 -2.88 0.17 13.13
C MET A 273 -4.21 0.91 13.03
N GLN A 274 -4.33 1.82 12.08
CA GLN A 274 -5.57 2.52 11.77
C GLN A 274 -5.95 2.33 10.31
N ALA A 275 -7.26 2.23 10.06
CA ALA A 275 -7.81 2.19 8.71
C ALA A 275 -7.82 3.60 8.11
N GLY A 276 -6.93 3.85 7.17
CA GLY A 276 -6.82 5.10 6.42
C GLY A 276 -7.63 5.05 5.13
N LYS A 277 -8.89 5.50 5.17
CA LYS A 277 -9.76 5.50 3.99
C LYS A 277 -9.29 6.51 2.96
N GLY A 278 -9.07 6.06 1.73
CA GLY A 278 -8.79 6.88 0.57
C GLY A 278 -9.84 6.68 -0.51
N TYR A 279 -9.93 7.63 -1.42
CA TYR A 279 -10.91 7.62 -2.50
C TYR A 279 -10.23 7.69 -3.85
N SER A 280 -10.89 7.16 -4.89
CA SER A 280 -10.47 7.37 -6.27
C SER A 280 -11.66 7.53 -7.22
N LEU A 281 -11.42 8.28 -8.29
CA LEU A 281 -12.30 8.45 -9.44
C LEU A 281 -11.55 7.91 -10.65
N THR A 282 -12.22 7.10 -11.46
CA THR A 282 -11.62 6.56 -12.69
C THR A 282 -12.45 7.02 -13.87
N LEU A 283 -11.83 7.75 -14.78
CA LEU A 283 -12.42 8.21 -16.02
C LEU A 283 -12.16 7.17 -17.11
N ASP A 284 -13.19 6.75 -17.79
CA ASP A 284 -13.10 5.92 -18.99
C ASP A 284 -12.90 6.80 -20.22
N ASN A 285 -11.96 6.45 -21.08
CA ASN A 285 -11.64 7.18 -22.33
C ASN A 285 -11.56 8.71 -22.15
N PRO A 286 -10.73 9.21 -21.23
CA PRO A 286 -10.61 10.64 -20.98
C PRO A 286 -10.13 11.36 -22.26
N ARG A 287 -10.65 12.58 -22.49
CA ARG A 287 -10.24 13.41 -23.65
C ARG A 287 -8.79 13.87 -23.58
N VAL A 288 -8.23 14.00 -22.37
CA VAL A 288 -6.80 14.28 -22.14
C VAL A 288 -6.13 12.96 -21.77
N ARG A 289 -5.14 12.57 -22.56
CA ARG A 289 -4.41 11.32 -22.35
C ARG A 289 -3.02 11.61 -21.79
N LEU A 290 -2.79 11.13 -20.59
CA LEU A 290 -1.49 11.21 -19.94
C LEU A 290 -0.67 9.95 -20.25
N THR A 291 0.64 10.11 -20.30
CA THR A 291 1.59 9.00 -20.49
C THR A 291 2.26 8.60 -19.18
N LYS A 292 2.47 9.55 -18.28
CA LYS A 292 3.16 9.33 -17.01
C LYS A 292 2.22 9.44 -15.82
N PRO A 293 2.46 8.61 -14.79
CA PRO A 293 1.80 8.81 -13.50
C PRO A 293 2.35 10.08 -12.84
N MET A 294 1.52 10.76 -12.07
CA MET A 294 1.91 12.00 -11.41
C MET A 294 1.24 12.19 -10.06
N ILE A 295 1.91 12.92 -9.16
CA ILE A 295 1.37 13.38 -7.89
C ILE A 295 1.23 14.90 -7.96
N LEU A 296 0.03 15.40 -7.73
CA LEU A 296 -0.27 16.83 -7.58
C LEU A 296 0.06 17.20 -6.12
N THR A 297 1.27 17.71 -5.91
CA THR A 297 1.94 17.69 -4.60
C THR A 297 1.18 18.47 -3.53
N GLU A 298 0.77 19.72 -3.80
CA GLU A 298 0.05 20.56 -2.83
C GLU A 298 -1.36 20.05 -2.54
N ARG A 299 -1.95 19.29 -3.48
CA ARG A 299 -3.30 18.69 -3.36
C ARG A 299 -3.30 17.25 -2.85
N ARG A 300 -2.13 16.59 -2.85
CA ARG A 300 -1.99 15.18 -2.48
C ARG A 300 -2.92 14.27 -3.30
N VAL A 301 -3.02 14.54 -4.60
CA VAL A 301 -3.80 13.75 -5.56
C VAL A 301 -2.83 13.00 -6.46
N ALA A 302 -3.01 11.70 -6.53
CA ALA A 302 -2.34 10.81 -7.47
C ALA A 302 -3.12 10.75 -8.77
N VAL A 303 -2.47 10.85 -9.91
CA VAL A 303 -3.08 10.72 -11.24
C VAL A 303 -2.32 9.64 -12.00
N THR A 304 -3.03 8.64 -12.52
CA THR A 304 -2.39 7.48 -13.16
C THR A 304 -3.11 7.08 -14.44
N PRO A 305 -2.41 7.06 -15.59
CA PRO A 305 -2.91 6.44 -16.81
C PRO A 305 -2.94 4.92 -16.64
N MET A 306 -4.05 4.28 -17.04
CA MET A 306 -4.29 2.84 -16.90
C MET A 306 -4.96 2.31 -18.17
N GLY A 307 -4.18 2.08 -19.22
CA GLY A 307 -4.71 1.73 -20.54
C GLY A 307 -5.52 2.88 -21.13
N ASP A 308 -6.80 2.66 -21.35
CA ASP A 308 -7.79 3.64 -21.82
C ASP A 308 -8.47 4.44 -20.70
N GLN A 309 -8.06 4.20 -19.46
CA GLN A 309 -8.58 4.88 -18.27
C GLN A 309 -7.58 5.88 -17.69
N LEU A 310 -8.09 6.85 -16.95
CA LEU A 310 -7.31 7.75 -16.13
C LEU A 310 -7.86 7.80 -14.72
N ARG A 311 -7.04 7.47 -13.73
CA ARG A 311 -7.45 7.44 -12.33
C ARG A 311 -6.92 8.63 -11.57
N PHE A 312 -7.81 9.28 -10.82
CA PHE A 312 -7.49 10.29 -9.82
C PHE A 312 -7.75 9.71 -8.44
N GLY A 313 -6.73 9.62 -7.61
CA GLY A 313 -6.85 9.10 -6.26
C GLY A 313 -6.28 10.06 -5.24
N GLY A 314 -6.89 10.14 -4.07
CA GLY A 314 -6.38 11.07 -3.07
C GLY A 314 -7.00 10.88 -1.71
N THR A 315 -6.67 11.82 -0.84
CA THR A 315 -7.15 11.96 0.53
C THR A 315 -6.85 10.77 1.45
N MET A 316 -6.84 11.03 2.74
CA MET A 316 -6.76 10.01 3.78
C MET A 316 -7.66 10.41 4.95
N GLU A 317 -8.58 9.52 5.30
CA GLU A 317 -9.50 9.70 6.41
C GLU A 317 -9.34 8.55 7.42
N ILE A 318 -8.94 8.87 8.64
CA ILE A 318 -8.89 7.92 9.76
C ILE A 318 -10.18 8.05 10.57
N ALA A 319 -11.16 7.21 10.24
CA ALA A 319 -12.50 7.24 10.83
C ALA A 319 -13.02 5.84 11.24
N GLY A 320 -12.14 4.83 11.28
CA GLY A 320 -12.49 3.42 11.38
C GLY A 320 -13.05 2.87 10.07
N HIS A 321 -13.49 1.63 10.06
CA HIS A 321 -14.13 0.98 8.90
C HIS A 321 -15.56 1.49 8.74
N ARG A 322 -15.77 2.52 7.91
CA ARG A 322 -17.07 3.14 7.62
C ARG A 322 -17.24 3.33 6.13
N ASP A 323 -18.28 2.74 5.55
CA ASP A 323 -18.52 2.73 4.10
C ASP A 323 -19.12 4.03 3.54
N HIS A 324 -19.40 5.01 4.40
CA HIS A 324 -19.94 6.31 3.96
C HIS A 324 -18.92 7.08 3.13
N VAL A 325 -19.28 7.46 1.90
CA VAL A 325 -18.51 8.34 1.03
C VAL A 325 -18.77 9.79 1.41
N ARG A 326 -17.72 10.56 1.62
CA ARG A 326 -17.81 11.98 1.95
C ARG A 326 -17.64 12.82 0.69
N PRO A 327 -18.68 13.57 0.23
CA PRO A 327 -18.62 14.38 -0.99
C PRO A 327 -17.45 15.37 -0.99
N GLU A 328 -17.14 15.98 0.16
CA GLU A 328 -16.07 16.97 0.27
C GLU A 328 -14.69 16.39 -0.06
N ARG A 329 -14.51 15.07 0.11
CA ARG A 329 -13.27 14.39 -0.25
C ARG A 329 -13.14 14.17 -1.76
N ILE A 330 -14.26 13.94 -2.40
CA ILE A 330 -14.33 13.82 -3.86
C ILE A 330 -14.07 15.18 -4.52
N GLU A 331 -14.70 16.23 -3.99
CA GLU A 331 -14.48 17.62 -4.46
C GLU A 331 -13.01 18.03 -4.37
N GLN A 332 -12.26 17.58 -3.32
CA GLN A 332 -10.84 17.86 -3.19
C GLN A 332 -10.01 17.21 -4.32
N ILE A 333 -10.36 15.98 -4.72
CA ILE A 333 -9.68 15.29 -5.83
C ILE A 333 -9.96 16.04 -7.14
N ILE A 334 -11.20 16.41 -7.39
CA ILE A 334 -11.61 17.16 -8.61
C ILE A 334 -10.95 18.55 -8.65
N ALA A 335 -10.94 19.26 -7.52
CA ALA A 335 -10.27 20.55 -7.43
C ALA A 335 -8.76 20.42 -7.69
N GLY A 336 -8.13 19.39 -7.13
CA GLY A 336 -6.72 19.11 -7.41
C GLY A 336 -6.45 18.85 -8.87
N ALA A 337 -7.26 18.04 -9.53
CA ALA A 337 -7.15 17.80 -10.97
C ALA A 337 -7.21 19.12 -11.76
N ARG A 338 -8.20 19.96 -11.50
CA ARG A 338 -8.41 21.23 -12.21
C ARG A 338 -7.32 22.27 -11.95
N ASP A 339 -6.74 22.28 -10.75
CA ASP A 339 -5.70 23.24 -10.41
C ASP A 339 -4.38 22.99 -11.16
N PHE A 340 -4.05 21.74 -11.44
CA PHE A 340 -2.80 21.33 -12.08
C PHE A 340 -2.95 21.00 -13.56
N LEU A 341 -4.11 20.52 -13.95
CA LEU A 341 -4.45 20.05 -15.29
C LEU A 341 -5.67 20.86 -15.79
N PRO A 342 -5.49 22.11 -16.24
CA PRO A 342 -6.58 23.05 -16.51
C PRO A 342 -7.52 22.61 -17.63
N GLU A 343 -7.15 21.62 -18.41
CA GLU A 343 -8.01 21.03 -19.43
C GLU A 343 -9.16 20.19 -18.81
N PHE A 344 -9.03 19.71 -17.56
CA PHE A 344 -10.11 19.01 -16.86
C PHE A 344 -11.09 20.00 -16.24
N THR A 345 -12.37 19.68 -16.33
CA THR A 345 -13.47 20.44 -15.76
C THR A 345 -14.28 19.56 -14.80
N ALA A 346 -15.18 20.15 -14.03
CA ALA A 346 -16.06 19.36 -13.18
C ALA A 346 -16.99 18.40 -13.97
N ALA A 347 -17.28 18.75 -15.24
CA ALA A 347 -18.11 17.93 -16.13
C ALA A 347 -17.44 16.60 -16.49
N ASP A 348 -16.11 16.56 -16.58
CA ASP A 348 -15.36 15.31 -16.86
C ASP A 348 -15.53 14.26 -15.76
N PHE A 349 -15.90 14.68 -14.54
CA PHE A 349 -16.12 13.82 -13.38
C PHE A 349 -17.59 13.56 -13.07
N ALA A 350 -18.50 14.13 -13.86
CA ALA A 350 -19.93 13.98 -13.63
C ALA A 350 -20.39 12.53 -13.79
N GLY A 351 -21.20 12.05 -12.83
CA GLY A 351 -21.72 10.67 -12.86
C GLY A 351 -20.73 9.57 -12.51
N ILE A 352 -19.45 9.89 -12.25
CA ILE A 352 -18.47 8.88 -11.87
C ILE A 352 -18.74 8.43 -10.42
N LYS A 353 -18.92 7.12 -10.24
CA LYS A 353 -19.06 6.51 -8.92
C LYS A 353 -17.70 6.47 -8.22
N PRO A 354 -17.54 7.15 -7.07
CA PRO A 354 -16.30 7.09 -6.32
C PRO A 354 -16.04 5.68 -5.78
N TRP A 355 -14.81 5.24 -5.88
CA TRP A 355 -14.33 4.07 -5.16
C TRP A 355 -13.63 4.49 -3.86
N PHE A 356 -13.66 3.65 -2.83
CA PHE A 356 -12.88 3.84 -1.61
C PHE A 356 -12.27 2.53 -1.11
N GLY A 357 -11.17 2.64 -0.37
CA GLY A 357 -10.53 1.50 0.29
C GLY A 357 -9.76 1.93 1.54
N TYR A 358 -9.44 0.96 2.39
CA TYR A 358 -8.82 1.18 3.69
C TYR A 358 -7.35 0.80 3.68
N ARG A 359 -6.48 1.81 3.73
CA ARG A 359 -5.04 1.62 3.86
C ARG A 359 -4.70 1.22 5.29
N PRO A 360 -3.89 0.17 5.51
CA PRO A 360 -3.47 -0.26 6.85
C PRO A 360 -2.32 0.62 7.36
N VAL A 361 -2.61 1.68 8.12
CA VAL A 361 -1.64 2.70 8.53
C VAL A 361 -1.06 2.37 9.90
N THR A 362 0.22 1.99 9.93
CA THR A 362 0.99 1.76 11.14
C THR A 362 1.47 3.09 11.76
N PRO A 363 1.81 3.14 13.07
CA PRO A 363 2.23 4.39 13.70
C PRO A 363 3.54 4.96 13.17
N ASP A 364 4.45 4.10 12.73
CA ASP A 364 5.78 4.48 12.24
C ASP A 364 5.90 4.51 10.71
N GLY A 365 4.84 4.08 10.01
CA GLY A 365 4.82 4.05 8.54
C GLY A 365 5.54 2.84 7.91
N LEU A 366 6.07 1.90 8.72
CA LEU A 366 6.68 0.66 8.24
C LEU A 366 5.68 -0.51 8.33
N PRO A 367 5.72 -1.48 7.40
CA PRO A 367 4.87 -2.67 7.48
C PRO A 367 5.26 -3.57 8.67
N TYR A 368 4.36 -4.47 9.04
CA TYR A 368 4.64 -5.60 9.90
C TYR A 368 4.96 -6.81 9.04
N ILE A 369 6.21 -7.25 9.07
CA ILE A 369 6.70 -8.45 8.37
C ILE A 369 7.60 -9.22 9.32
N GLY A 370 7.17 -10.42 9.76
CA GLY A 370 7.96 -11.23 10.67
C GLY A 370 7.12 -12.11 11.58
N ARG A 371 7.79 -12.98 12.34
CA ARG A 371 7.17 -13.86 13.33
C ARG A 371 6.80 -13.06 14.57
N PHE A 372 5.68 -13.45 15.20
CA PHE A 372 5.35 -12.97 16.54
C PHE A 372 6.14 -13.75 17.59
N GLY A 373 6.70 -13.06 18.56
CA GLY A 373 7.41 -13.68 19.68
C GLY A 373 6.52 -14.57 20.54
N ALA A 374 5.24 -14.19 20.73
CA ALA A 374 4.27 -14.96 21.50
C ALA A 374 3.82 -16.27 20.80
N HIS A 375 3.81 -16.30 19.47
CA HIS A 375 3.36 -17.42 18.65
C HIS A 375 4.28 -17.60 17.44
N ALA A 376 5.34 -18.40 17.61
CA ALA A 376 6.39 -18.55 16.63
C ALA A 376 5.95 -19.09 15.25
N ASN A 377 4.77 -19.70 15.16
CA ASN A 377 4.18 -20.16 13.90
C ASN A 377 3.10 -19.22 13.33
N LEU A 378 3.01 -18.00 13.85
CA LEU A 378 2.20 -16.92 13.27
C LEU A 378 3.13 -15.82 12.72
N ILE A 379 2.90 -15.40 11.48
CA ILE A 379 3.70 -14.38 10.78
C ILE A 379 2.79 -13.23 10.39
N ALA A 380 3.22 -12.02 10.67
CA ALA A 380 2.58 -10.81 10.17
C ALA A 380 3.04 -10.50 8.74
N ALA A 381 2.10 -10.12 7.88
CA ALA A 381 2.30 -9.60 6.53
C ALA A 381 1.25 -8.51 6.26
N CYS A 382 1.33 -7.37 6.96
CA CYS A 382 0.30 -6.33 6.92
C CYS A 382 0.88 -4.95 7.27
N GLY A 383 0.06 -3.91 7.26
CA GLY A 383 0.50 -2.58 7.70
C GLY A 383 1.23 -1.74 6.67
N HIS A 384 1.10 -2.02 5.40
CA HIS A 384 1.86 -1.40 4.28
C HIS A 384 1.43 0.03 3.93
N ALA A 385 0.48 0.61 4.64
CA ALA A 385 -0.05 1.95 4.40
C ALA A 385 -0.37 2.21 2.90
N MET A 386 0.30 3.16 2.26
CA MET A 386 0.09 3.52 0.85
C MET A 386 0.92 2.66 -0.12
N LEU A 387 1.94 1.94 0.38
CA LEU A 387 2.92 1.21 -0.43
C LEU A 387 2.58 -0.28 -0.60
N GLY A 388 1.36 -0.69 -0.23
CA GLY A 388 0.94 -2.09 -0.25
C GLY A 388 1.04 -2.74 -1.63
N VAL A 389 0.80 -2.03 -2.72
CA VAL A 389 1.01 -2.55 -4.08
C VAL A 389 2.51 -2.73 -4.32
N THR A 390 3.32 -1.67 -4.16
CA THR A 390 4.77 -1.71 -4.39
C THR A 390 5.45 -2.83 -3.62
N MET A 391 5.09 -3.02 -2.34
CA MET A 391 5.76 -3.96 -1.44
C MET A 391 5.15 -5.37 -1.43
N ALA A 392 4.02 -5.62 -2.09
CA ALA A 392 3.36 -6.90 -2.00
C ALA A 392 4.24 -8.08 -2.45
N PRO A 393 4.93 -8.04 -3.61
CA PRO A 393 5.78 -9.15 -4.03
C PRO A 393 6.93 -9.43 -3.07
N ILE A 394 7.64 -8.39 -2.63
CA ILE A 394 8.75 -8.57 -1.68
C ILE A 394 8.26 -9.07 -0.32
N THR A 395 7.10 -8.64 0.15
CA THR A 395 6.50 -9.17 1.38
C THR A 395 6.24 -10.67 1.26
N GLY A 396 5.69 -11.11 0.13
CA GLY A 396 5.47 -12.54 -0.15
C GLY A 396 6.78 -13.34 -0.16
N LEU A 397 7.82 -12.81 -0.80
CA LEU A 397 9.14 -13.42 -0.82
C LEU A 397 9.74 -13.52 0.59
N LEU A 398 9.72 -12.43 1.37
CA LEU A 398 10.22 -12.40 2.75
C LEU A 398 9.49 -13.41 3.65
N VAL A 399 8.17 -13.53 3.52
CA VAL A 399 7.40 -14.55 4.26
C VAL A 399 7.86 -15.96 3.88
N SER A 400 8.09 -16.24 2.60
CA SER A 400 8.62 -17.55 2.15
C SER A 400 10.04 -17.81 2.66
N GLU A 401 10.91 -16.80 2.67
CA GLU A 401 12.26 -16.89 3.22
C GLU A 401 12.23 -17.18 4.74
N ILE A 402 11.39 -16.47 5.51
CA ILE A 402 11.21 -16.67 6.96
C ILE A 402 10.74 -18.10 7.26
N LEU A 403 9.72 -18.59 6.54
CA LEU A 403 9.17 -19.92 6.75
C LEU A 403 10.14 -21.01 6.30
N GLY A 404 10.88 -20.76 5.22
CA GLY A 404 11.92 -21.65 4.71
C GLY A 404 13.22 -21.65 5.52
N GLY A 405 13.33 -20.81 6.57
CA GLY A 405 14.55 -20.66 7.36
C GLY A 405 15.73 -20.07 6.56
N LYS A 406 15.44 -19.35 5.48
CA LYS A 406 16.44 -18.66 4.67
C LYS A 406 16.78 -17.30 5.30
N LYS A 407 17.95 -16.75 4.98
CA LYS A 407 18.30 -15.39 5.34
C LYS A 407 17.38 -14.43 4.57
N PRO A 408 16.65 -13.51 5.23
CA PRO A 408 15.82 -12.54 4.56
C PRO A 408 16.62 -11.64 3.62
N SER A 409 16.08 -11.39 2.44
CA SER A 409 16.68 -10.52 1.41
C SER A 409 16.68 -9.04 1.79
N VAL A 410 15.80 -8.64 2.73
CA VAL A 410 15.80 -7.30 3.35
C VAL A 410 15.82 -7.47 4.87
N PRO A 411 16.59 -6.62 5.62
CA PRO A 411 16.61 -6.63 7.08
C PRO A 411 15.22 -6.48 7.70
N LEU A 412 14.88 -7.29 8.71
CA LEU A 412 13.54 -7.36 9.30
C LEU A 412 13.42 -6.67 10.66
N GLU A 413 14.50 -6.18 11.25
CA GLU A 413 14.55 -5.68 12.64
C GLU A 413 13.52 -4.56 12.87
N LEU A 414 13.40 -3.63 11.91
CA LEU A 414 12.42 -2.54 11.97
C LEU A 414 11.00 -2.96 11.54
N LEU A 415 10.84 -4.17 11.00
CA LEU A 415 9.56 -4.69 10.49
C LEU A 415 8.88 -5.63 11.48
N SER A 416 9.54 -5.94 12.60
CA SER A 416 9.00 -6.84 13.62
C SER A 416 7.57 -6.46 14.04
N PRO A 417 6.63 -7.41 14.10
CA PRO A 417 5.29 -7.13 14.61
C PRO A 417 5.26 -6.76 16.10
N ASP A 418 6.28 -7.13 16.85
CA ASP A 418 6.38 -6.87 18.31
C ASP A 418 7.09 -5.54 18.64
N ARG A 419 7.48 -4.73 17.64
CA ARG A 419 8.26 -3.50 17.84
C ARG A 419 7.57 -2.38 18.66
N PHE A 420 6.30 -2.55 18.97
CA PHE A 420 5.56 -1.62 19.83
C PHE A 420 5.19 -2.21 21.20
N GLY A 421 5.69 -3.38 21.56
CA GLY A 421 5.52 -4.02 22.88
C GLY A 421 4.18 -4.69 23.09
#